data_39df89bde6cdb2c91e8dcf0cb8731ccb
#
_entry.id   39df89bde6cdb2c91e8dcf0cb8731ccb
#
_cell.length_a   1.000
_cell.length_b   1.000
_cell.length_c   1.000
_cell.angle_alpha   90.00
_cell.angle_beta   90.00
_cell.angle_gamma   90.00
#
_symmetry.space_group_name_H-M   'P 1'
#
loop_
_entity.id
_entity.type
_entity.pdbx_description
1 polymer ?
#
loop_
_entity_poly.entity_id
_entity_poly.type
_entity_poly.pdbx_seq_one_letter_code
_entity_poly.pdbx_strand_id
1 'polypeptide(L)' 'MATGTVKWFSDEKGYGFITPDDAGKDLFVHHSKITGNGFKSLAEGAKVSYDTEQGPKGPAAANVQVI' A
#
# COMPACT_ATOMS: atom_id res chain seq x y z
N MET A 1 10.88 6.47 5.17
CA MET A 1 9.42 6.26 5.09
C MET A 1 8.80 7.18 4.07
N ALA A 2 7.94 6.65 3.27
CA ALA A 2 7.20 7.44 2.29
C ALA A 2 5.73 7.45 2.67
N THR A 3 4.98 8.36 2.10
CA THR A 3 3.54 8.42 2.31
C THR A 3 2.82 8.44 0.97
N GLY A 4 1.59 8.01 0.98
CA GLY A 4 0.75 8.01 -0.21
C GLY A 4 -0.70 7.80 0.15
N THR A 5 -1.52 7.65 -0.87
CA THR A 5 -2.95 7.45 -0.72
C THR A 5 -3.34 6.14 -1.39
N VAL A 6 -4.17 5.37 -0.73
CA VAL A 6 -4.67 4.12 -1.31
C VAL A 6 -5.53 4.45 -2.53
N LYS A 7 -5.12 3.96 -3.70
CA LYS A 7 -5.88 4.14 -4.92
C LYS A 7 -7.09 3.22 -4.92
N TRP A 8 -6.85 1.95 -4.62
CA TRP A 8 -7.90 0.96 -4.40
C TRP A 8 -7.28 -0.26 -3.74
N PHE A 9 -8.09 -1.03 -3.09
CA PHE A 9 -7.65 -2.28 -2.47
C PHE A 9 -8.79 -3.27 -2.52
N SER A 10 -8.48 -4.52 -2.87
CA SER A 10 -9.48 -5.58 -2.95
C SER A 10 -9.21 -6.62 -1.85
N ASP A 11 -10.11 -6.67 -0.88
CA ASP A 11 -10.02 -7.68 0.18
C ASP A 11 -10.12 -9.08 -0.38
N GLU A 12 -10.92 -9.24 -1.42
CA GLU A 12 -11.13 -10.52 -2.04
C GLU A 12 -9.88 -11.03 -2.73
N LYS A 13 -9.18 -10.15 -3.43
CA LYS A 13 -7.96 -10.50 -4.12
C LYS A 13 -6.73 -10.43 -3.22
N GLY A 14 -6.82 -9.69 -2.12
CA GLY A 14 -5.74 -9.54 -1.17
C GLY A 14 -4.65 -8.58 -1.58
N TYR A 15 -4.93 -7.67 -2.50
CA TYR A 15 -3.93 -6.66 -2.89
C TYR A 15 -4.60 -5.41 -3.43
N GLY A 16 -3.78 -4.38 -3.60
CA GLY A 16 -4.24 -3.13 -4.16
C GLY A 16 -3.07 -2.27 -4.59
N PHE A 17 -3.32 -0.98 -4.75
CA PHE A 17 -2.31 -0.02 -5.19
C PHE A 17 -2.35 1.23 -4.36
N ILE A 18 -1.18 1.84 -4.19
CA ILE A 18 -1.00 3.10 -3.48
C ILE A 18 -0.44 4.11 -4.46
N THR A 19 -1.02 5.30 -4.48
CA THR A 19 -0.50 6.41 -5.27
C THR A 19 0.43 7.22 -4.37
N PRO A 20 1.74 7.24 -4.65
CA PRO A 20 2.68 8.00 -3.82
C PRO A 20 2.40 9.50 -3.83
N ASP A 21 2.65 10.15 -2.69
CA ASP A 21 2.47 11.60 -2.59
C ASP A 21 3.45 12.37 -3.46
N ASP A 22 4.59 11.78 -3.76
CA ASP A 22 5.64 12.42 -4.53
C ASP A 22 5.46 12.27 -6.05
N ALA A 23 4.24 11.93 -6.47
CA ALA A 23 3.88 11.80 -7.88
C ALA A 23 4.62 10.69 -8.64
N GLY A 24 5.13 9.71 -7.93
CA GLY A 24 5.72 8.53 -8.55
C GLY A 24 4.64 7.60 -9.11
N LYS A 25 5.07 6.48 -9.67
CA LYS A 25 4.16 5.47 -10.19
C LYS A 25 3.43 4.78 -9.04
N ASP A 26 2.21 4.31 -9.32
CA ASP A 26 1.47 3.55 -8.32
C ASP A 26 2.28 2.34 -7.87
N LEU A 27 2.19 2.05 -6.57
CA LEU A 27 2.90 0.93 -5.98
C LEU A 27 1.94 -0.20 -5.66
N PHE A 28 2.36 -1.41 -5.96
CA PHE A 28 1.62 -2.60 -5.60
C PHE A 28 1.71 -2.81 -4.08
N VAL A 29 0.60 -3.16 -3.44
CA VAL A 29 0.59 -3.51 -2.03
C VAL A 29 -0.18 -4.81 -1.84
N HIS A 30 0.47 -5.78 -1.19
CA HIS A 30 -0.15 -7.06 -0.87
C HIS A 30 -0.62 -7.03 0.59
N HIS A 31 -1.69 -7.76 0.91
CA HIS A 31 -2.22 -7.75 2.27
C HIS A 31 -1.19 -8.14 3.33
N SER A 32 -0.23 -9.00 2.96
CA SER A 32 0.82 -9.42 3.89
C SER A 32 1.80 -8.30 4.23
N LYS A 33 1.79 -7.21 3.45
CA LYS A 33 2.66 -6.06 3.67
C LYS A 33 2.01 -4.96 4.49
N ILE A 34 0.77 -5.15 4.87
CA ILE A 34 0.06 -4.20 5.72
C ILE A 34 0.39 -4.54 7.17
N THR A 35 0.99 -3.57 7.88
CA THR A 35 1.26 -3.72 9.30
C THR A 35 0.22 -2.96 10.09
N GLY A 36 -0.09 -3.45 11.28
CA GLY A 36 -1.08 -2.83 12.12
C GLY A 36 -1.94 -3.86 12.79
N ASN A 37 -2.86 -3.39 13.60
CA ASN A 37 -3.68 -4.27 14.44
C ASN A 37 -4.93 -4.71 13.70
N GLY A 38 -4.97 -5.96 13.36
CA GLY A 38 -6.22 -6.60 13.01
C GLY A 38 -6.61 -6.56 11.54
N PHE A 39 -6.63 -5.45 10.90
CA PHE A 39 -7.12 -5.38 9.53
C PHE A 39 -6.01 -5.49 8.51
N LYS A 40 -6.20 -6.39 7.56
CA LYS A 40 -5.27 -6.55 6.45
C LYS A 40 -5.90 -6.03 5.16
N SER A 41 -6.65 -4.96 5.30
CA SER A 41 -7.26 -4.29 4.17
C SER A 41 -7.10 -2.78 4.32
N LEU A 42 -7.25 -2.09 3.20
CA LEU A 42 -7.09 -0.64 3.16
C LEU A 42 -8.33 -0.02 2.53
N ALA A 43 -8.77 1.09 3.09
CA ALA A 43 -9.89 1.82 2.52
C ALA A 43 -9.41 2.70 1.37
N GLU A 44 -10.20 2.75 0.30
CA GLU A 44 -9.89 3.62 -0.83
C GLU A 44 -9.81 5.07 -0.36
N GLY A 45 -8.75 5.75 -0.75
CA GLY A 45 -8.53 7.13 -0.35
C GLY A 45 -7.84 7.31 1.00
N ALA A 46 -7.56 6.20 1.72
CA ALA A 46 -6.89 6.29 3.00
C ALA A 46 -5.44 6.73 2.84
N LYS A 47 -4.98 7.55 3.77
CA LYS A 47 -3.60 8.00 3.79
C LYS A 47 -2.76 6.95 4.52
N VAL A 48 -1.62 6.60 3.94
CA VAL A 48 -0.77 5.56 4.51
C VAL A 48 0.70 5.98 4.48
N SER A 49 1.47 5.38 5.37
CA SER A 49 2.92 5.44 5.30
C SER A 49 3.43 4.06 4.90
N TYR A 50 4.56 4.00 4.23
CA TYR A 50 5.09 2.74 3.73
C TYR A 50 6.57 2.85 3.41
N ASP A 51 7.20 1.70 3.19
CA ASP A 51 8.56 1.62 2.66
C ASP A 51 8.46 1.06 1.24
N THR A 52 9.31 1.57 0.36
CA THR A 52 9.35 1.09 -1.02
C THR A 52 10.29 -0.09 -1.12
N GLU A 53 9.87 -1.14 -1.82
CA GLU A 53 10.74 -2.29 -2.07
C GLU A 53 10.58 -2.76 -3.50
N GLN A 54 11.54 -3.53 -3.98
CA GLN A 54 11.46 -4.16 -5.30
C GLN A 54 10.80 -5.52 -5.17
N GLY A 55 9.68 -5.70 -5.83
CA GLY A 55 9.00 -6.97 -5.87
C GLY A 55 9.11 -7.63 -7.23
N PRO A 56 8.57 -8.85 -7.36
CA PRO A 56 8.58 -9.56 -8.64
C PRO A 56 7.88 -8.81 -9.76
N LYS A 57 6.92 -7.98 -9.41
CA LYS A 57 6.14 -7.21 -10.38
C LYS A 57 6.59 -5.76 -10.51
N GLY A 58 7.72 -5.41 -9.88
CA GLY A 58 8.23 -4.06 -9.88
C GLY A 58 8.18 -3.43 -8.49
N PRO A 59 8.20 -2.09 -8.41
CA PRO A 59 8.15 -1.42 -7.11
C PRO A 59 6.89 -1.78 -6.33
N ALA A 60 7.05 -2.02 -5.04
CA ALA A 60 5.95 -2.39 -4.17
C ALA A 60 6.08 -1.67 -2.82
N ALA A 61 4.97 -1.56 -2.10
CA ALA A 61 4.95 -0.99 -0.77
C ALA A 61 5.06 -2.09 0.28
N ALA A 62 5.82 -1.81 1.34
CA ALA A 62 5.97 -2.73 2.47
C ALA A 62 5.77 -1.94 3.75
N ASN A 63 5.50 -2.62 4.85
CA ASN A 63 5.28 -1.99 6.16
C ASN A 63 4.22 -0.89 6.07
N VAL A 64 3.14 -1.16 5.37
CA VAL A 64 2.09 -0.18 5.12
C VAL A 64 1.25 0.03 6.38
N GLN A 65 1.10 1.27 6.77
CA GLN A 65 0.30 1.65 7.94
C GLN A 65 -0.60 2.82 7.60
N VAL A 66 -1.83 2.76 8.06
CA VAL A 66 -2.75 3.89 7.93
C VAL A 66 -2.35 4.96 8.95
N ILE A 67 -2.24 6.19 8.48
CA ILE A 67 -1.82 7.32 9.32
C ILE A 67 -2.94 8.35 9.47
#